data_11a807d1e116d3a5d03a4c4ead22eab6
#
_entry.id   11a807d1e116d3a5d03a4c4ead22eab6
#
_cell.length_a   1.000
_cell.length_b   1.000
_cell.length_c   1.000
_cell.angle_alpha   90.00
_cell.angle_beta   90.00
_cell.angle_gamma   90.00
#
_symmetry.space_group_name_H-M   'P 1'
#
loop_
_entity.id
_entity.type
_entity.pdbx_description
1 polymer ?
#
loop_
_entity_poly.entity_id
_entity_poly.type
_entity_poly.pdbx_seq_one_letter_code
_entity_poly.pdbx_strand_id
1 'polypeptide(L)'
;MKKILVIGCGAAGFYAAKRLKKNDPELQVTLLEAAEYALYSKMRLPEYVAGTLPREKLFLGNTDDLDFRTGETVVAIDRTAKQVTTGSGAVYEYDKLILATGAAANVPPVDGLKENARVLRTMADADSLAACTGKTALVLGGGLLGLEAAWALKNRGMEVTVAEVMDRLLPRQLNETESARLLAVFEEMDYKIALGASAVSCSADTVTMQDGRTFTADLILVSAGIAPNKALAESAGLDCGRGIKVDSSLRTNDPDIYAVGDCAEIDGRTIGLWMASKDQGEAAADIICGVRESFVLPAYNPKLKVSGIDFNKIKRA
;
A
#
# COMPACT_ATOMS: atom_id res chain seq x y z
N MET A 1 -27.68 17.14 -11.08
CA MET A 1 -26.57 16.19 -11.32
C MET A 1 -26.11 15.65 -9.97
N LYS A 2 -25.96 14.35 -9.84
CA LYS A 2 -25.50 13.72 -8.59
C LYS A 2 -24.01 13.93 -8.44
N LYS A 3 -23.60 14.44 -7.25
CA LYS A 3 -22.22 14.75 -6.91
C LYS A 3 -21.56 13.55 -6.23
N ILE A 4 -20.54 13.00 -6.84
CA ILE A 4 -19.74 11.91 -6.26
C ILE A 4 -18.35 12.45 -5.94
N LEU A 5 -17.96 12.38 -4.68
CA LEU A 5 -16.65 12.79 -4.24
C LEU A 5 -15.80 11.55 -3.92
N VAL A 6 -14.57 11.52 -4.42
CA VAL A 6 -13.61 10.44 -4.16
C VAL A 6 -12.37 11.02 -3.48
N ILE A 7 -11.99 10.48 -2.33
CA ILE A 7 -10.81 10.92 -1.57
C ILE A 7 -9.69 9.91 -1.74
N GLY A 8 -8.62 10.32 -2.41
CA GLY A 8 -7.41 9.54 -2.69
C GLY A 8 -7.36 8.99 -4.12
N CYS A 9 -6.28 9.28 -4.86
CA CYS A 9 -6.02 8.86 -6.24
C CYS A 9 -5.08 7.64 -6.30
N GLY A 10 -5.16 6.72 -5.33
CA GLY A 10 -4.58 5.38 -5.45
C GLY A 10 -5.37 4.50 -6.44
N ALA A 11 -4.99 3.21 -6.56
CA ALA A 11 -5.68 2.28 -7.47
C ALA A 11 -7.21 2.28 -7.23
N ALA A 12 -7.66 2.20 -5.97
CA ALA A 12 -9.08 2.16 -5.66
C ALA A 12 -9.82 3.41 -6.12
N GLY A 13 -9.36 4.60 -5.73
CA GLY A 13 -10.06 5.85 -6.04
C GLY A 13 -10.01 6.21 -7.52
N PHE A 14 -8.87 6.03 -8.18
CA PHE A 14 -8.75 6.28 -9.61
C PHE A 14 -9.70 5.39 -10.43
N TYR A 15 -9.67 4.07 -10.20
CA TYR A 15 -10.55 3.17 -10.95
C TYR A 15 -12.03 3.33 -10.58
N ALA A 16 -12.35 3.74 -9.34
CA ALA A 16 -13.71 4.13 -8.97
C ALA A 16 -14.18 5.35 -9.77
N ALA A 17 -13.40 6.43 -9.82
CA ALA A 17 -13.74 7.65 -10.54
C ALA A 17 -13.91 7.40 -12.05
N LYS A 18 -12.99 6.67 -12.68
CA LYS A 18 -13.10 6.28 -14.10
C LYS A 18 -14.31 5.41 -14.38
N ARG A 19 -14.62 4.45 -13.49
CA ARG A 19 -15.76 3.57 -13.64
C ARG A 19 -17.09 4.29 -13.48
N LEU A 20 -17.18 5.25 -12.54
CA LEU A 20 -18.33 6.12 -12.37
C LEU A 20 -18.64 6.89 -13.67
N LYS A 21 -17.66 7.57 -14.24
CA LYS A 21 -17.82 8.32 -15.50
C LYS A 21 -18.15 7.43 -16.68
N LYS A 22 -17.64 6.19 -16.71
CA LYS A 22 -18.00 5.20 -17.72
C LYS A 22 -19.44 4.74 -17.60
N ASN A 23 -19.93 4.50 -16.38
CA ASN A 23 -21.30 4.02 -16.14
C ASN A 23 -22.33 5.11 -16.37
N ASP A 24 -22.03 6.35 -15.97
CA ASP A 24 -22.90 7.50 -16.12
C ASP A 24 -22.07 8.77 -16.37
N PRO A 25 -21.92 9.22 -17.62
CA PRO A 25 -21.17 10.43 -17.98
C PRO A 25 -21.71 11.73 -17.36
N GLU A 26 -22.99 11.75 -16.98
CA GLU A 26 -23.63 12.93 -16.38
C GLU A 26 -23.33 13.11 -14.89
N LEU A 27 -22.71 12.12 -14.24
CA LEU A 27 -22.26 12.27 -12.83
C LEU A 27 -21.19 13.36 -12.73
N GLN A 28 -21.34 14.22 -11.73
CA GLN A 28 -20.29 15.13 -11.32
C GLN A 28 -19.32 14.36 -10.39
N VAL A 29 -18.19 13.90 -10.93
CA VAL A 29 -17.19 13.13 -10.18
C VAL A 29 -15.98 14.04 -9.91
N THR A 30 -15.76 14.34 -8.63
CA THR A 30 -14.56 15.07 -8.17
C THR A 30 -13.64 14.10 -7.45
N LEU A 31 -12.36 14.07 -7.85
CA LEU A 31 -11.33 13.22 -7.26
C LEU A 31 -10.28 14.10 -6.57
N LEU A 32 -10.18 13.99 -5.23
CA LEU A 32 -9.22 14.72 -4.41
C LEU A 32 -8.00 13.86 -4.11
N GLU A 33 -6.81 14.41 -4.28
CA GLU A 33 -5.55 13.75 -3.93
C GLU A 33 -4.65 14.69 -3.15
N ALA A 34 -4.09 14.20 -2.04
CA ALA A 34 -3.17 14.97 -1.21
C ALA A 34 -1.80 15.20 -1.89
N ALA A 35 -1.37 14.29 -2.73
CA ALA A 35 -0.12 14.43 -3.50
C ALA A 35 -0.31 15.34 -4.71
N GLU A 36 0.80 15.88 -5.22
CA GLU A 36 0.82 16.76 -6.40
C GLU A 36 0.74 16.01 -7.75
N TYR A 37 0.42 14.73 -7.74
CA TYR A 37 0.43 13.88 -8.93
C TYR A 37 -0.67 12.82 -8.91
N ALA A 38 -1.05 12.38 -10.12
CA ALA A 38 -2.06 11.37 -10.33
C ALA A 38 -1.57 9.95 -9.97
N LEU A 39 -2.40 8.95 -10.30
CA LEU A 39 -2.11 7.53 -10.08
C LEU A 39 -0.74 7.11 -10.61
N TYR A 40 0.03 6.45 -9.77
CA TYR A 40 1.26 5.76 -10.14
C TYR A 40 1.30 4.33 -9.60
N SER A 41 2.10 3.48 -10.24
CA SER A 41 2.23 2.08 -9.87
C SER A 41 3.10 1.89 -8.64
N LYS A 42 2.49 1.81 -7.45
CA LYS A 42 3.21 1.46 -6.22
C LYS A 42 3.89 0.10 -6.28
N MET A 43 3.36 -0.83 -7.09
CA MET A 43 3.95 -2.15 -7.29
C MET A 43 5.30 -2.11 -8.03
N ARG A 44 5.61 -1.02 -8.73
CA ARG A 44 6.84 -0.85 -9.51
C ARG A 44 7.85 0.08 -8.85
N LEU A 45 7.57 0.55 -7.63
CA LEU A 45 8.52 1.35 -6.86
C LEU A 45 9.87 0.63 -6.64
N PRO A 46 9.92 -0.69 -6.38
CA PRO A 46 11.19 -1.40 -6.32
C PRO A 46 11.99 -1.35 -7.62
N GLU A 47 11.35 -1.43 -8.80
CA GLU A 47 12.02 -1.30 -10.10
C GLU A 47 12.63 0.10 -10.29
N TYR A 48 11.92 1.14 -9.84
CA TYR A 48 12.43 2.51 -9.87
C TYR A 48 13.61 2.69 -8.90
N VAL A 49 13.49 2.21 -7.68
CA VAL A 49 14.59 2.23 -6.70
C VAL A 49 15.81 1.47 -7.24
N ALA A 50 15.62 0.33 -7.90
CA ALA A 50 16.68 -0.44 -8.54
C ALA A 50 17.35 0.27 -9.74
N GLY A 51 16.78 1.37 -10.24
CA GLY A 51 17.25 2.06 -11.44
C GLY A 51 16.91 1.33 -12.76
N THR A 52 16.06 0.30 -12.73
CA THR A 52 15.63 -0.47 -13.92
C THR A 52 14.40 0.12 -14.60
N LEU A 53 13.72 1.04 -13.93
CA LEU A 53 12.56 1.76 -14.45
C LEU A 53 12.73 3.26 -14.22
N PRO A 54 12.62 4.11 -15.26
CA PRO A 54 12.62 5.56 -15.07
C PRO A 54 11.33 6.03 -14.38
N ARG A 55 11.44 7.14 -13.61
CA ARG A 55 10.38 7.65 -12.72
C ARG A 55 9.07 7.93 -13.46
N GLU A 56 9.15 8.50 -14.66
CA GLU A 56 7.99 8.84 -15.50
C GLU A 56 7.18 7.62 -15.94
N LYS A 57 7.80 6.44 -16.00
CA LYS A 57 7.13 5.17 -16.32
C LYS A 57 6.31 4.59 -15.18
N LEU A 58 6.40 5.18 -13.99
CA LEU A 58 5.54 4.81 -12.85
C LEU A 58 4.13 5.35 -13.01
N PHE A 59 3.95 6.52 -13.63
CA PHE A 59 2.64 7.16 -13.74
C PHE A 59 1.71 6.39 -14.67
N LEU A 60 0.47 6.25 -14.24
CA LEU A 60 -0.54 5.45 -14.90
C LEU A 60 -1.82 6.26 -15.09
N GLY A 61 -2.48 6.02 -16.24
CA GLY A 61 -3.80 6.58 -16.48
C GLY A 61 -3.80 8.07 -16.85
N ASN A 62 -4.95 8.50 -17.31
CA ASN A 62 -5.26 9.87 -17.68
C ASN A 62 -6.45 10.34 -16.85
N THR A 63 -6.40 11.55 -16.34
CA THR A 63 -7.44 12.19 -15.52
C THR A 63 -8.18 13.32 -16.23
N ASP A 64 -7.95 13.53 -17.55
CA ASP A 64 -8.50 14.66 -18.31
C ASP A 64 -10.03 14.71 -18.34
N ASP A 65 -10.70 13.58 -18.16
CA ASP A 65 -12.16 13.45 -18.09
C ASP A 65 -12.74 13.54 -16.66
N LEU A 66 -11.89 13.85 -15.67
CA LEU A 66 -12.26 13.95 -14.25
C LEU A 66 -12.03 15.38 -13.74
N ASP A 67 -12.88 15.83 -12.81
CA ASP A 67 -12.54 16.98 -11.97
C ASP A 67 -11.51 16.52 -10.91
N PHE A 68 -10.24 16.51 -11.33
CA PHE A 68 -9.13 16.01 -10.52
C PHE A 68 -8.40 17.17 -9.84
N ARG A 69 -8.27 17.10 -8.51
CA ARG A 69 -7.65 18.12 -7.66
C ARG A 69 -6.48 17.51 -6.89
N THR A 70 -5.28 17.99 -7.14
CA THR A 70 -4.05 17.62 -6.42
C THR A 70 -3.74 18.60 -5.30
N GLY A 71 -2.88 18.21 -4.33
CA GLY A 71 -2.54 19.04 -3.18
C GLY A 71 -3.68 19.22 -2.16
N GLU A 72 -4.80 18.52 -2.34
CA GLU A 72 -6.01 18.66 -1.52
C GLU A 72 -6.10 17.57 -0.44
N THR A 73 -5.48 17.82 0.69
CA THR A 73 -5.57 16.92 1.86
C THR A 73 -6.90 17.14 2.58
N VAL A 74 -7.80 16.17 2.54
CA VAL A 74 -9.06 16.22 3.31
C VAL A 74 -8.76 16.01 4.79
N VAL A 75 -9.27 16.93 5.63
CA VAL A 75 -9.03 16.95 7.08
C VAL A 75 -10.31 16.73 7.90
N ALA A 76 -11.48 16.93 7.32
CA ALA A 76 -12.75 16.71 8.02
C ALA A 76 -13.86 16.25 7.07
N ILE A 77 -14.83 15.48 7.62
CA ILE A 77 -16.06 15.06 6.95
C ILE A 77 -17.23 15.46 7.86
N ASP A 78 -18.12 16.30 7.35
CA ASP A 78 -19.43 16.58 7.97
C ASP A 78 -20.48 15.71 7.28
N ARG A 79 -20.90 14.65 7.95
CA ARG A 79 -21.90 13.68 7.46
C ARG A 79 -23.29 14.27 7.37
N THR A 80 -23.61 15.22 8.24
CA THR A 80 -24.94 15.86 8.28
C THR A 80 -25.10 16.87 7.15
N ALA A 81 -24.08 17.72 6.95
CA ALA A 81 -24.05 18.68 5.86
C ALA A 81 -23.68 18.02 4.51
N LYS A 82 -23.21 16.78 4.52
CA LYS A 82 -22.63 16.06 3.36
C LYS A 82 -21.52 16.88 2.69
N GLN A 83 -20.55 17.31 3.48
CA GLN A 83 -19.42 18.11 3.05
C GLN A 83 -18.11 17.54 3.55
N VAL A 84 -17.03 17.75 2.81
CA VAL A 84 -15.66 17.56 3.29
C VAL A 84 -14.93 18.89 3.26
N THR A 85 -14.00 19.06 4.20
CA THR A 85 -13.12 20.22 4.28
C THR A 85 -11.68 19.77 4.07
N THR A 86 -10.93 20.51 3.25
CA THR A 86 -9.50 20.27 3.03
C THR A 86 -8.63 21.15 3.93
N GLY A 87 -7.35 20.83 4.02
CA GLY A 87 -6.36 21.61 4.78
C GLY A 87 -6.17 23.04 4.25
N SER A 88 -6.50 23.29 2.98
CA SER A 88 -6.54 24.63 2.39
C SER A 88 -7.77 25.46 2.80
N GLY A 89 -8.75 24.82 3.47
CA GLY A 89 -10.03 25.41 3.82
C GLY A 89 -11.09 25.30 2.73
N ALA A 90 -10.80 24.65 1.60
CA ALA A 90 -11.80 24.40 0.57
C ALA A 90 -12.86 23.39 1.07
N VAL A 91 -14.12 23.61 0.67
CA VAL A 91 -15.26 22.77 1.04
C VAL A 91 -15.86 22.15 -0.22
N TYR A 92 -16.07 20.85 -0.19
CA TYR A 92 -16.67 20.07 -1.27
C TYR A 92 -17.93 19.36 -0.77
N GLU A 93 -19.03 19.52 -1.49
CA GLU A 93 -20.29 18.83 -1.22
C GLU A 93 -20.35 17.48 -1.95
N TYR A 94 -21.09 16.52 -1.39
CA TYR A 94 -21.31 15.23 -2.02
C TYR A 94 -22.72 14.69 -1.81
N ASP A 95 -23.24 13.96 -2.78
CA ASP A 95 -24.38 13.04 -2.59
C ASP A 95 -23.91 11.66 -2.17
N LYS A 96 -22.73 11.24 -2.71
CA LYS A 96 -22.03 10.01 -2.30
C LYS A 96 -20.53 10.31 -2.14
N LEU A 97 -19.91 9.71 -1.14
CA LEU A 97 -18.50 9.83 -0.81
C LEU A 97 -17.81 8.47 -0.90
N ILE A 98 -16.67 8.41 -1.56
CA ILE A 98 -15.79 7.22 -1.58
C ILE A 98 -14.49 7.55 -0.86
N LEU A 99 -14.24 6.85 0.25
CA LEU A 99 -12.97 6.90 0.97
C LEU A 99 -12.00 5.88 0.36
N ALA A 100 -10.97 6.37 -0.34
CA ALA A 100 -9.90 5.59 -0.92
C ALA A 100 -8.54 6.03 -0.37
N THR A 101 -8.50 6.32 0.93
CA THR A 101 -7.36 6.92 1.65
C THR A 101 -6.16 5.99 1.76
N GLY A 102 -6.31 4.72 1.40
CA GLY A 102 -5.23 3.75 1.33
C GLY A 102 -4.66 3.39 2.72
N ALA A 103 -3.35 3.13 2.77
CA ALA A 103 -2.65 2.77 3.99
C ALA A 103 -1.22 3.33 4.00
N ALA A 104 -0.69 3.58 5.18
CA ALA A 104 0.73 3.84 5.44
C ALA A 104 1.52 2.53 5.54
N ALA A 105 2.85 2.62 5.51
CA ALA A 105 3.69 1.51 5.92
C ALA A 105 3.52 1.28 7.43
N ASN A 106 3.41 0.00 7.83
CA ASN A 106 3.42 -0.35 9.24
C ASN A 106 4.86 -0.38 9.75
N VAL A 107 5.16 0.47 10.73
CA VAL A 107 6.42 0.43 11.47
C VAL A 107 6.11 -0.13 12.85
N PRO A 108 6.64 -1.30 13.23
CA PRO A 108 6.42 -1.88 14.56
C PRO A 108 6.86 -0.91 15.68
N PRO A 109 6.24 -0.97 16.86
CA PRO A 109 6.58 -0.12 18.01
C PRO A 109 7.86 -0.64 18.69
N VAL A 110 8.96 -0.62 17.97
CA VAL A 110 10.31 -0.95 18.41
C VAL A 110 11.04 0.34 18.70
N ASP A 111 11.72 0.43 19.85
CA ASP A 111 12.42 1.63 20.29
C ASP A 111 13.43 2.10 19.23
N GLY A 112 13.36 3.38 18.89
CA GLY A 112 14.19 4.04 17.87
C GLY A 112 13.95 3.62 16.41
N LEU A 113 13.06 2.67 16.13
CA LEU A 113 12.88 2.17 14.77
C LEU A 113 12.20 3.19 13.83
N LYS A 114 11.23 3.93 14.37
CA LYS A 114 10.48 4.92 13.59
C LYS A 114 11.36 6.10 13.14
N GLU A 115 12.31 6.47 13.95
CA GLU A 115 13.23 7.61 13.76
C GLU A 115 14.39 7.26 12.82
N ASN A 116 14.86 6.00 12.86
CA ASN A 116 16.08 5.57 12.19
C ASN A 116 15.86 4.71 10.95
N ALA A 117 14.69 4.12 10.79
CA ALA A 117 14.43 3.28 9.62
C ALA A 117 13.64 4.01 8.53
N ARG A 118 13.83 3.57 7.30
CA ARG A 118 13.06 3.98 6.13
C ARG A 118 12.00 2.95 5.79
N VAL A 119 11.06 3.34 4.94
CA VAL A 119 10.01 2.48 4.38
C VAL A 119 9.98 2.65 2.86
N LEU A 120 9.28 1.76 2.14
CA LEU A 120 9.02 1.89 0.70
C LEU A 120 7.51 1.76 0.46
N ARG A 121 6.81 2.88 0.45
CA ARG A 121 5.35 2.92 0.28
C ARG A 121 4.89 4.02 -0.68
N THR A 122 5.57 5.16 -0.68
CA THR A 122 5.23 6.35 -1.46
C THR A 122 6.30 6.66 -2.50
N MET A 123 5.98 7.58 -3.42
CA MET A 123 6.97 8.12 -4.37
C MET A 123 8.14 8.79 -3.64
N ALA A 124 7.84 9.56 -2.60
CA ALA A 124 8.86 10.24 -1.80
C ALA A 124 9.81 9.24 -1.11
N ASP A 125 9.28 8.12 -0.61
CA ASP A 125 10.12 7.05 -0.06
C ASP A 125 11.05 6.48 -1.13
N ALA A 126 10.49 6.20 -2.32
CA ALA A 126 11.25 5.65 -3.44
C ALA A 126 12.31 6.63 -3.96
N ASP A 127 12.00 7.93 -4.08
CA ASP A 127 12.95 8.99 -4.43
C ASP A 127 14.10 9.05 -3.40
N SER A 128 13.77 8.99 -2.10
CA SER A 128 14.75 8.96 -1.02
C SER A 128 15.65 7.73 -1.04
N LEU A 129 15.09 6.54 -1.31
CA LEU A 129 15.86 5.29 -1.43
C LEU A 129 16.71 5.26 -2.71
N ALA A 130 16.18 5.78 -3.82
CA ALA A 130 16.92 5.90 -5.07
C ALA A 130 18.12 6.86 -4.97
N ALA A 131 18.08 7.84 -4.08
CA ALA A 131 19.19 8.75 -3.82
C ALA A 131 20.20 8.25 -2.77
N CYS A 132 19.92 7.11 -2.12
CA CYS A 132 20.79 6.57 -1.06
C CYS A 132 22.13 6.06 -1.64
N THR A 133 23.25 6.39 -0.98
CA THR A 133 24.62 6.03 -1.39
C THR A 133 25.29 5.04 -0.44
N GLY A 134 24.57 4.46 0.51
CA GLY A 134 25.07 3.46 1.45
C GLY A 134 25.57 2.20 0.74
N LYS A 135 26.45 1.44 1.42
CA LYS A 135 27.02 0.17 0.92
C LYS A 135 26.31 -1.05 1.47
N THR A 136 25.65 -0.91 2.62
CA THR A 136 24.99 -2.01 3.33
C THR A 136 23.54 -1.66 3.64
N ALA A 137 22.65 -2.65 3.56
CA ALA A 137 21.25 -2.48 3.90
C ALA A 137 20.72 -3.65 4.75
N LEU A 138 19.93 -3.31 5.76
CA LEU A 138 19.14 -4.24 6.55
C LEU A 138 17.67 -4.06 6.22
N VAL A 139 17.02 -5.10 5.71
CA VAL A 139 15.58 -5.11 5.45
C VAL A 139 14.87 -5.91 6.54
N LEU A 140 14.00 -5.28 7.30
CA LEU A 140 13.19 -5.90 8.34
C LEU A 140 11.85 -6.35 7.74
N GLY A 141 11.75 -7.64 7.42
CA GLY A 141 10.58 -8.32 6.85
C GLY A 141 10.90 -9.08 5.56
N GLY A 142 10.74 -10.40 5.61
CA GLY A 142 10.90 -11.35 4.50
C GLY A 142 9.61 -11.64 3.73
N GLY A 143 8.66 -10.70 3.73
CA GLY A 143 7.46 -10.73 2.91
C GLY A 143 7.75 -10.30 1.46
N LEU A 144 6.71 -10.36 0.57
CA LEU A 144 6.85 -10.02 -0.86
C LEU A 144 7.52 -8.66 -1.07
N LEU A 145 7.00 -7.61 -0.43
CA LEU A 145 7.52 -6.24 -0.61
C LEU A 145 8.91 -6.06 0.00
N GLY A 146 9.22 -6.75 1.10
CA GLY A 146 10.55 -6.71 1.70
C GLY A 146 11.60 -7.36 0.81
N LEU A 147 11.30 -8.51 0.21
CA LEU A 147 12.19 -9.19 -0.73
C LEU A 147 12.36 -8.41 -2.05
N GLU A 148 11.29 -7.77 -2.55
CA GLU A 148 11.36 -6.88 -3.71
C GLU A 148 12.18 -5.61 -3.41
N ALA A 149 12.06 -5.04 -2.21
CA ALA A 149 12.89 -3.92 -1.78
C ALA A 149 14.36 -4.33 -1.58
N ALA A 150 14.61 -5.50 -1.00
CA ALA A 150 15.95 -6.08 -0.87
C ALA A 150 16.61 -6.25 -2.26
N TRP A 151 15.86 -6.78 -3.23
CA TRP A 151 16.31 -6.85 -4.61
C TRP A 151 16.66 -5.49 -5.20
N ALA A 152 15.81 -4.49 -4.97
CA ALA A 152 16.06 -3.14 -5.47
C ALA A 152 17.35 -2.55 -4.90
N LEU A 153 17.59 -2.69 -3.60
CA LEU A 153 18.80 -2.19 -2.93
C LEU A 153 20.07 -2.94 -3.40
N LYS A 154 19.97 -4.25 -3.60
CA LYS A 154 21.10 -5.04 -4.14
C LYS A 154 21.47 -4.61 -5.57
N ASN A 155 20.47 -4.29 -6.43
CA ASN A 155 20.74 -3.75 -7.77
C ASN A 155 21.40 -2.37 -7.75
N ARG A 156 21.33 -1.65 -6.61
CA ARG A 156 22.09 -0.41 -6.39
C ARG A 156 23.52 -0.66 -5.88
N GLY A 157 23.93 -1.92 -5.77
CA GLY A 157 25.26 -2.31 -5.34
C GLY A 157 25.42 -2.44 -3.82
N MET A 158 24.32 -2.47 -3.05
CA MET A 158 24.39 -2.69 -1.60
C MET A 158 24.55 -4.17 -1.26
N GLU A 159 25.30 -4.47 -0.19
CA GLU A 159 25.21 -5.76 0.49
C GLU A 159 23.92 -5.78 1.33
N VAL A 160 23.05 -6.76 1.08
CA VAL A 160 21.72 -6.77 1.69
C VAL A 160 21.57 -7.93 2.68
N THR A 161 21.15 -7.61 3.90
CA THR A 161 20.66 -8.57 4.88
C THR A 161 19.16 -8.43 5.01
N VAL A 162 18.42 -9.53 4.96
CA VAL A 162 16.98 -9.59 5.24
C VAL A 162 16.76 -10.27 6.58
N ALA A 163 16.14 -9.61 7.52
CA ALA A 163 15.74 -10.16 8.82
C ALA A 163 14.23 -10.40 8.83
N GLU A 164 13.82 -11.64 9.04
CA GLU A 164 12.41 -12.08 9.09
C GLU A 164 12.09 -12.61 10.50
N VAL A 165 10.99 -12.14 11.09
CA VAL A 165 10.54 -12.55 12.43
C VAL A 165 10.09 -14.01 12.48
N MET A 166 9.55 -14.50 11.36
CA MET A 166 9.13 -15.90 11.25
C MET A 166 10.31 -16.83 10.98
N ASP A 167 10.07 -18.11 11.10
CA ASP A 167 11.03 -19.19 10.84
C ASP A 167 11.30 -19.43 9.33
N ARG A 168 10.61 -18.70 8.44
CA ARG A 168 10.72 -18.87 6.98
C ARG A 168 10.27 -17.64 6.20
N LEU A 169 10.74 -17.55 4.94
CA LEU A 169 10.33 -16.51 4.00
C LEU A 169 8.90 -16.76 3.47
N LEU A 170 8.15 -15.70 3.23
CA LEU A 170 6.81 -15.73 2.62
C LEU A 170 5.84 -16.73 3.28
N PRO A 171 5.69 -16.75 4.61
CA PRO A 171 4.92 -17.79 5.32
C PRO A 171 3.42 -17.82 4.94
N ARG A 172 2.91 -16.72 4.36
CA ARG A 172 1.52 -16.62 3.87
C ARG A 172 1.32 -17.15 2.45
N GLN A 173 2.37 -17.24 1.64
CA GLN A 173 2.32 -17.59 0.22
C GLN A 173 2.90 -18.96 -0.07
N LEU A 174 3.81 -19.44 0.77
CA LEU A 174 4.59 -20.66 0.57
C LEU A 174 4.46 -21.60 1.76
N ASN A 175 4.47 -22.91 1.47
CA ASN A 175 4.66 -23.93 2.50
C ASN A 175 6.17 -24.01 2.89
N GLU A 176 6.51 -24.88 3.86
CA GLU A 176 7.87 -24.98 4.39
C GLU A 176 8.90 -25.38 3.31
N THR A 177 8.56 -26.38 2.49
CA THR A 177 9.45 -26.86 1.42
C THR A 177 9.65 -25.80 0.33
N GLU A 178 8.60 -25.12 -0.08
CA GLU A 178 8.66 -24.03 -1.05
C GLU A 178 9.48 -22.85 -0.51
N SER A 179 9.29 -22.51 0.78
CA SER A 179 10.05 -21.44 1.42
C SER A 179 11.55 -21.80 1.55
N ALA A 180 11.89 -23.04 1.88
CA ALA A 180 13.28 -23.50 1.92
C ALA A 180 13.98 -23.39 0.55
N ARG A 181 13.26 -23.70 -0.53
CA ARG A 181 13.79 -23.50 -1.91
C ARG A 181 14.00 -22.03 -2.21
N LEU A 182 13.06 -21.18 -1.83
CA LEU A 182 13.21 -19.74 -2.03
C LEU A 182 14.41 -19.20 -1.25
N LEU A 183 14.59 -19.66 -0.01
CA LEU A 183 15.74 -19.30 0.83
C LEU A 183 17.06 -19.65 0.12
N ALA A 184 17.21 -20.89 -0.36
CA ALA A 184 18.40 -21.32 -1.08
C ALA A 184 18.69 -20.43 -2.31
N VAL A 185 17.65 -20.07 -3.08
CA VAL A 185 17.83 -19.17 -4.23
C VAL A 185 18.31 -17.78 -3.80
N PHE A 186 17.80 -17.22 -2.70
CA PHE A 186 18.29 -15.94 -2.19
C PHE A 186 19.75 -16.03 -1.70
N GLU A 187 20.11 -17.13 -1.04
CA GLU A 187 21.50 -17.38 -0.59
C GLU A 187 22.46 -17.54 -1.78
N GLU A 188 22.06 -18.28 -2.84
CA GLU A 188 22.82 -18.38 -4.10
C GLU A 188 22.97 -17.01 -4.81
N MET A 189 22.01 -16.13 -4.66
CA MET A 189 22.06 -14.74 -5.14
C MET A 189 22.84 -13.81 -4.19
N ASP A 190 23.54 -14.36 -3.19
CA ASP A 190 24.36 -13.63 -2.23
C ASP A 190 23.57 -12.61 -1.38
N TYR A 191 22.38 -13.01 -0.91
CA TYR A 191 21.67 -12.31 0.17
C TYR A 191 21.97 -12.98 1.50
N LYS A 192 22.13 -12.16 2.54
CA LYS A 192 22.22 -12.65 3.92
C LYS A 192 20.80 -12.71 4.49
N ILE A 193 20.34 -13.90 4.89
CA ILE A 193 18.99 -14.09 5.43
C ILE A 193 19.08 -14.49 6.90
N ALA A 194 18.41 -13.73 7.77
CA ALA A 194 18.30 -13.99 9.20
C ALA A 194 16.83 -14.30 9.54
N LEU A 195 16.50 -15.57 9.69
CA LEU A 195 15.17 -16.03 10.14
C LEU A 195 15.06 -16.01 11.67
N GLY A 196 13.84 -15.97 12.20
CA GLY A 196 13.56 -15.87 13.63
C GLY A 196 14.11 -14.59 14.26
N ALA A 197 14.30 -13.52 13.48
CA ALA A 197 14.95 -12.29 13.89
C ALA A 197 13.92 -11.19 14.18
N SER A 198 13.53 -11.06 15.46
CA SER A 198 12.61 -10.03 15.94
C SER A 198 13.41 -8.85 16.50
N ALA A 199 13.24 -7.67 15.90
CA ALA A 199 13.89 -6.44 16.38
C ALA A 199 13.29 -5.98 17.71
N VAL A 200 14.14 -5.53 18.65
CA VAL A 200 13.74 -4.98 19.95
C VAL A 200 14.21 -3.55 20.17
N SER A 201 15.25 -3.11 19.48
CA SER A 201 15.69 -1.71 19.47
C SER A 201 16.42 -1.37 18.18
N CYS A 202 16.44 -0.09 17.85
CA CYS A 202 17.12 0.46 16.69
C CYS A 202 17.82 1.77 17.09
N SER A 203 19.11 1.85 16.89
CA SER A 203 19.88 3.10 16.91
C SER A 203 20.16 3.56 15.48
N ALA A 204 20.93 4.62 15.29
CA ALA A 204 21.12 5.26 13.98
C ALA A 204 21.45 4.26 12.84
N ASP A 205 22.29 3.28 13.09
CA ASP A 205 22.78 2.32 12.09
C ASP A 205 22.70 0.85 12.56
N THR A 206 22.23 0.59 13.77
CA THR A 206 22.30 -0.74 14.40
C THR A 206 20.95 -1.16 14.94
N VAL A 207 20.51 -2.36 14.57
CA VAL A 207 19.31 -3.01 15.10
C VAL A 207 19.72 -4.19 15.98
N THR A 208 19.17 -4.21 17.20
CA THR A 208 19.32 -5.34 18.14
C THR A 208 18.09 -6.23 18.05
N MET A 209 18.32 -7.54 17.94
CA MET A 209 17.27 -8.56 17.93
C MET A 209 17.03 -9.13 19.32
N GLN A 210 15.87 -9.74 19.49
CA GLN A 210 15.44 -10.34 20.77
C GLN A 210 16.37 -11.47 21.24
N ASP A 211 17.03 -12.18 20.32
CA ASP A 211 17.97 -13.26 20.60
C ASP A 211 19.42 -12.76 20.86
N GLY A 212 19.62 -11.46 20.90
CA GLY A 212 20.92 -10.83 21.13
C GLY A 212 21.76 -10.60 19.88
N ARG A 213 21.35 -11.08 18.69
CA ARG A 213 22.02 -10.70 17.43
C ARG A 213 21.92 -9.21 17.20
N THR A 214 22.95 -8.62 16.62
CA THR A 214 22.96 -7.22 16.19
C THR A 214 23.31 -7.12 14.71
N PHE A 215 22.68 -6.19 14.01
CA PHE A 215 22.94 -5.92 12.61
C PHE A 215 23.21 -4.43 12.42
N THR A 216 24.35 -4.10 11.85
CA THR A 216 24.71 -2.71 11.50
C THR A 216 24.64 -2.54 10.00
N ALA A 217 23.98 -1.48 9.53
CA ALA A 217 23.83 -1.17 8.12
C ALA A 217 23.68 0.34 7.88
N ASP A 218 24.19 0.83 6.75
CA ASP A 218 24.03 2.24 6.32
C ASP A 218 22.57 2.62 6.08
N LEU A 219 21.74 1.62 5.76
CA LEU A 219 20.30 1.77 5.52
C LEU A 219 19.52 0.68 6.24
N ILE A 220 18.59 1.09 7.09
CA ILE A 220 17.60 0.20 7.70
C ILE A 220 16.25 0.46 7.00
N LEU A 221 15.63 -0.60 6.44
CA LEU A 221 14.33 -0.52 5.75
C LEU A 221 13.33 -1.45 6.42
N VAL A 222 12.17 -0.90 6.80
CA VAL A 222 11.06 -1.67 7.40
C VAL A 222 10.03 -2.04 6.34
N SER A 223 9.71 -3.34 6.27
CA SER A 223 8.65 -3.91 5.42
C SER A 223 7.76 -4.87 6.22
N ALA A 224 7.14 -4.36 7.30
CA ALA A 224 6.32 -5.13 8.25
C ALA A 224 4.81 -5.02 7.97
N GLY A 225 4.42 -4.83 6.72
CA GLY A 225 3.03 -4.73 6.30
C GLY A 225 2.51 -3.29 6.20
N ILE A 226 1.18 -3.14 6.28
CA ILE A 226 0.50 -1.84 6.11
C ILE A 226 -0.38 -1.52 7.31
N ALA A 227 -0.57 -0.20 7.55
CA ALA A 227 -1.50 0.37 8.51
C ALA A 227 -2.57 1.19 7.76
N PRO A 228 -3.85 0.76 7.72
CA PRO A 228 -4.93 1.47 7.04
C PRO A 228 -5.09 2.91 7.53
N ASN A 229 -5.25 3.85 6.59
CA ASN A 229 -5.49 5.26 6.89
C ASN A 229 -6.98 5.48 7.22
N LYS A 230 -7.34 5.32 8.49
CA LYS A 230 -8.72 5.37 8.98
C LYS A 230 -9.04 6.58 9.88
N ALA A 231 -8.04 7.37 10.26
CA ALA A 231 -8.22 8.49 11.20
C ALA A 231 -9.29 9.50 10.76
N LEU A 232 -9.36 9.81 9.45
CA LEU A 232 -10.39 10.69 8.90
C LEU A 232 -11.81 10.10 9.07
N ALA A 233 -11.97 8.80 8.88
CA ALA A 233 -13.23 8.10 9.06
C ALA A 233 -13.62 8.00 10.55
N GLU A 234 -12.66 7.70 11.41
CA GLU A 234 -12.85 7.66 12.88
C GLU A 234 -13.30 9.02 13.41
N SER A 235 -12.66 10.10 12.98
CA SER A 235 -13.04 11.48 13.39
C SER A 235 -14.43 11.88 12.91
N ALA A 236 -14.91 11.29 11.82
CA ALA A 236 -16.27 11.47 11.30
C ALA A 236 -17.32 10.53 11.96
N GLY A 237 -16.93 9.71 12.93
CA GLY A 237 -17.81 8.76 13.60
C GLY A 237 -18.22 7.56 12.72
N LEU A 238 -17.38 7.18 11.76
CA LEU A 238 -17.56 5.95 11.00
C LEU A 238 -16.98 4.76 11.77
N ASP A 239 -17.61 3.60 11.62
CA ASP A 239 -17.19 2.38 12.30
C ASP A 239 -15.86 1.87 11.74
N CYS A 240 -14.87 1.75 12.61
CA CYS A 240 -13.54 1.27 12.27
C CYS A 240 -13.12 0.08 13.14
N GLY A 241 -12.33 -0.79 12.57
CA GLY A 241 -11.60 -1.84 13.24
C GLY A 241 -10.12 -1.76 12.85
N ARG A 242 -9.62 -2.77 12.13
CA ARG A 242 -8.30 -2.70 11.49
C ARG A 242 -8.28 -1.64 10.38
N GLY A 243 -9.39 -1.51 9.64
CA GLY A 243 -9.66 -0.52 8.63
C GLY A 243 -11.03 0.13 8.86
N ILE A 244 -11.55 0.80 7.84
CA ILE A 244 -12.92 1.35 7.81
C ILE A 244 -13.85 0.19 7.50
N LYS A 245 -14.75 -0.17 8.42
CA LYS A 245 -15.67 -1.30 8.26
C LYS A 245 -16.68 -1.02 7.16
N VAL A 246 -16.87 -1.99 6.27
CA VAL A 246 -17.85 -1.91 5.19
C VAL A 246 -18.68 -3.20 5.10
N ASP A 247 -19.89 -3.07 4.59
CA ASP A 247 -20.77 -4.18 4.25
C ASP A 247 -20.40 -4.81 2.88
N SER A 248 -21.17 -5.80 2.44
CA SER A 248 -21.00 -6.42 1.12
C SER A 248 -21.23 -5.47 -0.05
N SER A 249 -21.80 -4.29 0.17
CA SER A 249 -21.97 -3.23 -0.83
C SER A 249 -20.84 -2.18 -0.73
N LEU A 250 -19.76 -2.46 0.00
CA LEU A 250 -18.65 -1.54 0.28
C LEU A 250 -19.09 -0.23 0.96
N ARG A 251 -20.28 -0.22 1.61
CA ARG A 251 -20.80 0.91 2.38
C ARG A 251 -20.34 0.82 3.83
N THR A 252 -20.07 1.98 4.40
CA THR A 252 -19.83 2.14 5.84
C THR A 252 -21.16 2.08 6.62
N ASN A 253 -21.13 2.37 7.92
CA ASN A 253 -22.35 2.61 8.72
C ASN A 253 -23.11 3.91 8.32
N ASP A 254 -22.63 4.63 7.31
CA ASP A 254 -23.33 5.74 6.65
C ASP A 254 -23.73 5.30 5.22
N PRO A 255 -25.03 5.37 4.84
CA PRO A 255 -25.52 4.88 3.55
C PRO A 255 -25.01 5.67 2.35
N ASP A 256 -24.42 6.84 2.58
CA ASP A 256 -23.88 7.69 1.53
C ASP A 256 -22.35 7.68 1.46
N ILE A 257 -21.69 6.94 2.37
CA ILE A 257 -20.22 6.85 2.45
C ILE A 257 -19.75 5.40 2.21
N TYR A 258 -18.84 5.25 1.26
CA TYR A 258 -18.20 4.00 0.87
C TYR A 258 -16.73 4.03 1.25
N ALA A 259 -16.12 2.87 1.51
CA ALA A 259 -14.67 2.76 1.66
C ALA A 259 -14.12 1.64 0.78
N VAL A 260 -12.98 1.88 0.12
CA VAL A 260 -12.39 0.96 -0.86
C VAL A 260 -10.87 0.95 -0.78
N GLY A 261 -10.28 -0.17 -1.16
CA GLY A 261 -8.83 -0.36 -1.20
C GLY A 261 -8.24 -0.69 0.17
N ASP A 262 -6.99 -0.29 0.37
CA ASP A 262 -6.21 -0.69 1.55
C ASP A 262 -6.76 -0.11 2.87
N CYS A 263 -7.61 0.94 2.83
CA CYS A 263 -8.25 1.48 4.03
C CYS A 263 -9.52 0.73 4.43
N ALA A 264 -10.14 -0.04 3.53
CA ALA A 264 -11.38 -0.75 3.79
C ALA A 264 -11.15 -2.06 4.55
N GLU A 265 -12.05 -2.36 5.51
CA GLU A 265 -12.12 -3.63 6.22
C GLU A 265 -13.36 -4.41 5.77
N ILE A 266 -13.15 -5.49 5.02
CA ILE A 266 -14.18 -6.38 4.50
C ILE A 266 -14.10 -7.71 5.27
N ASP A 267 -15.17 -8.13 5.91
CA ASP A 267 -15.22 -9.37 6.71
C ASP A 267 -14.07 -9.48 7.74
N GLY A 268 -13.75 -8.37 8.42
CA GLY A 268 -12.68 -8.29 9.43
C GLY A 268 -11.25 -8.32 8.85
N ARG A 269 -11.09 -8.18 7.53
CA ARG A 269 -9.79 -8.22 6.83
C ARG A 269 -9.53 -6.96 6.03
N THR A 270 -8.28 -6.52 6.03
CA THR A 270 -7.75 -5.48 5.14
C THR A 270 -6.85 -6.13 4.10
N ILE A 271 -6.96 -5.72 2.83
CA ILE A 271 -6.29 -6.37 1.70
C ILE A 271 -5.32 -5.39 1.06
N GLY A 272 -4.05 -5.53 1.36
CA GLY A 272 -2.97 -4.66 0.84
C GLY A 272 -2.50 -5.05 -0.56
N LEU A 273 -3.39 -5.18 -1.54
CA LEU A 273 -3.07 -5.62 -2.89
C LEU A 273 -3.63 -4.66 -3.94
N TRP A 274 -2.83 -4.30 -4.93
CA TRP A 274 -3.22 -3.41 -6.03
C TRP A 274 -4.49 -3.87 -6.75
N MET A 275 -4.55 -5.15 -7.15
CA MET A 275 -5.70 -5.69 -7.88
C MET A 275 -6.97 -5.66 -7.02
N ALA A 276 -6.85 -6.01 -5.73
CA ALA A 276 -7.98 -5.93 -4.81
C ALA A 276 -8.49 -4.49 -4.66
N SER A 277 -7.58 -3.52 -4.57
CA SER A 277 -7.94 -2.09 -4.50
C SER A 277 -8.66 -1.63 -5.77
N LYS A 278 -8.16 -2.02 -6.94
CA LYS A 278 -8.82 -1.75 -8.23
C LYS A 278 -10.22 -2.34 -8.29
N ASP A 279 -10.36 -3.64 -8.01
CA ASP A 279 -11.63 -4.37 -8.08
C ASP A 279 -12.67 -3.79 -7.11
N GLN A 280 -12.26 -3.38 -5.91
CA GLN A 280 -13.13 -2.71 -4.93
C GLN A 280 -13.58 -1.33 -5.45
N GLY A 281 -12.67 -0.55 -6.03
CA GLY A 281 -13.01 0.77 -6.60
C GLY A 281 -14.03 0.65 -7.73
N GLU A 282 -13.80 -0.26 -8.69
CA GLU A 282 -14.74 -0.51 -9.80
C GLU A 282 -16.08 -1.04 -9.27
N ALA A 283 -16.08 -1.93 -8.27
CA ALA A 283 -17.29 -2.47 -7.68
C ALA A 283 -18.11 -1.39 -6.96
N ALA A 284 -17.47 -0.52 -6.17
CA ALA A 284 -18.18 0.59 -5.50
C ALA A 284 -18.84 1.54 -6.51
N ALA A 285 -18.16 1.84 -7.62
CA ALA A 285 -18.73 2.63 -8.72
C ALA A 285 -19.96 1.94 -9.36
N ASP A 286 -19.85 0.64 -9.63
CA ASP A 286 -20.96 -0.16 -10.17
C ASP A 286 -22.16 -0.21 -9.21
N ILE A 287 -21.89 -0.33 -7.89
CA ILE A 287 -22.94 -0.32 -6.85
C ILE A 287 -23.63 1.04 -6.75
N ILE A 288 -22.86 2.14 -6.76
CA ILE A 288 -23.40 3.51 -6.72
C ILE A 288 -24.29 3.81 -7.92
N CYS A 289 -23.96 3.24 -9.10
CA CYS A 289 -24.74 3.38 -10.34
C CYS A 289 -25.86 2.32 -10.50
N GLY A 290 -26.03 1.41 -9.54
CA GLY A 290 -27.06 0.35 -9.62
C GLY A 290 -26.77 -0.75 -10.64
N VAL A 291 -25.55 -0.87 -11.13
CA VAL A 291 -25.10 -1.93 -12.06
C VAL A 291 -24.84 -3.23 -11.33
N ARG A 292 -24.52 -3.14 -10.04
CA ARG A 292 -24.20 -4.27 -9.16
C ARG A 292 -24.81 -4.03 -7.78
N GLU A 293 -25.16 -5.09 -7.06
CA GLU A 293 -25.72 -4.99 -5.72
C GLU A 293 -24.68 -5.18 -4.60
N SER A 294 -23.67 -6.05 -4.83
CA SER A 294 -22.70 -6.41 -3.82
C SER A 294 -21.32 -6.73 -4.43
N PHE A 295 -20.31 -6.73 -3.59
CA PHE A 295 -18.94 -7.15 -3.89
C PHE A 295 -18.59 -8.40 -3.10
N VAL A 296 -18.13 -9.42 -3.79
CA VAL A 296 -17.54 -10.62 -3.19
C VAL A 296 -16.04 -10.54 -3.39
N LEU A 297 -15.29 -10.63 -2.29
CA LEU A 297 -13.83 -10.55 -2.32
C LEU A 297 -13.24 -11.78 -3.04
N PRO A 298 -12.59 -11.61 -4.21
CA PRO A 298 -11.98 -12.74 -4.90
C PRO A 298 -10.75 -13.28 -4.16
N ALA A 299 -10.34 -14.48 -4.50
CA ALA A 299 -9.06 -15.01 -4.06
C ALA A 299 -7.93 -14.39 -4.90
N TYR A 300 -6.99 -13.72 -4.24
CA TYR A 300 -5.81 -13.14 -4.89
C TYR A 300 -4.58 -13.98 -4.59
N ASN A 301 -3.77 -14.23 -5.60
CA ASN A 301 -2.52 -14.97 -5.49
C ASN A 301 -1.33 -14.05 -5.85
N PRO A 302 -0.88 -13.20 -4.93
CA PRO A 302 0.24 -12.31 -5.19
C PRO A 302 1.54 -13.13 -5.39
N LYS A 303 2.35 -12.67 -6.35
CA LYS A 303 3.62 -13.32 -6.71
C LYS A 303 4.78 -12.40 -6.39
N LEU A 304 5.90 -12.99 -6.00
CA LEU A 304 7.18 -12.30 -5.84
C LEU A 304 7.67 -11.82 -7.22
N LYS A 305 8.08 -10.55 -7.29
CA LYS A 305 8.61 -9.92 -8.51
C LYS A 305 10.08 -9.56 -8.30
N VAL A 306 10.92 -10.56 -8.27
CA VAL A 306 12.38 -10.41 -8.18
C VAL A 306 12.97 -10.96 -9.45
N SER A 307 13.78 -10.17 -10.16
CA SER A 307 14.47 -10.62 -11.37
C SER A 307 15.39 -11.78 -11.05
N GLY A 308 15.40 -12.80 -11.91
CA GLY A 308 16.16 -14.03 -11.69
C GLY A 308 15.41 -15.11 -10.90
N ILE A 309 14.24 -14.80 -10.31
CA ILE A 309 13.42 -15.77 -9.57
C ILE A 309 12.15 -16.12 -10.34
N ASP A 310 12.00 -17.37 -10.75
CA ASP A 310 10.74 -17.92 -11.25
C ASP A 310 9.89 -18.44 -10.08
N PHE A 311 8.98 -17.60 -9.59
CA PHE A 311 8.13 -17.94 -8.45
C PHE A 311 7.20 -19.14 -8.70
N ASN A 312 6.87 -19.44 -9.98
CA ASN A 312 6.06 -20.61 -10.29
C ASN A 312 6.91 -21.90 -10.17
N LYS A 313 8.23 -21.85 -10.45
CA LYS A 313 9.13 -23.00 -10.21
C LYS A 313 9.30 -23.26 -8.72
N ILE A 314 9.37 -22.22 -7.90
CA ILE A 314 9.42 -22.38 -6.43
C ILE A 314 8.21 -23.20 -5.92
N LYS A 315 7.02 -22.98 -6.49
CA LYS A 315 5.77 -23.66 -6.09
C LYS A 315 5.57 -25.07 -6.68
N ARG A 316 6.19 -25.40 -7.80
CA ARG A 316 5.87 -26.62 -8.58
C ARG A 316 6.75 -27.82 -8.30
N ALA A 317 7.84 -27.69 -7.59
CA ALA A 317 8.82 -28.77 -7.43
C ALA A 317 8.55 -29.64 -6.19
#